data_e4166b653d4cada345042d66fb0b5973
#
_entry.id   e4166b653d4cada345042d66fb0b5973
#
_cell.length_a   1.000
_cell.length_b   1.000
_cell.length_c   1.000
_cell.angle_alpha   90.00
_cell.angle_beta   90.00
_cell.angle_gamma   90.00
#
_symmetry.space_group_name_H-M   'P 1'
#
loop_
_entity.id
_entity.type
_entity.pdbx_description
1 polymer ?
#
loop_
_entity_poly.entity_id
_entity_poly.type
_entity_poly.pdbx_seq_one_letter_code
_entity_poly.pdbx_strand_id
1 'polypeptide(L)'
;MSVRTNPPSDQPNNQDVFVWALYLLGGSDRDVDVEEIYLKCFELAPARLGWRTRPDLPDYKKASKALQSIEAKTHAGLLLRPHEYSRRLSVEGVRWVETYRETLAKNYSQGKVQASLSNNQHERRRQEVKGDPVWNQFKEDPETLTSVELASVMNCTAASTDATWRTRINELRRASDVLGDEDLMKFADFVQKKVLGA
;
A
#
# COMPACT_ATOMS: atom_id res chain seq x y z
N MET A 1 -31.80 -3.76 -23.60
CA MET A 1 -31.06 -5.03 -23.50
C MET A 1 -30.25 -4.96 -22.18
N SER A 2 -30.55 -5.85 -21.23
CA SER A 2 -29.78 -5.91 -19.98
C SER A 2 -28.43 -6.54 -20.30
N VAL A 3 -27.35 -5.80 -20.10
CA VAL A 3 -25.99 -6.35 -20.19
C VAL A 3 -25.84 -7.33 -19.03
N ARG A 4 -25.69 -8.61 -19.32
CA ARG A 4 -25.38 -9.61 -18.29
C ARG A 4 -23.96 -9.34 -17.80
N THR A 5 -23.84 -8.72 -16.65
CA THR A 5 -22.57 -8.58 -15.94
C THR A 5 -22.28 -9.87 -15.17
N ASN A 6 -21.08 -10.40 -15.34
CA ASN A 6 -20.68 -11.59 -14.61
C ASN A 6 -20.55 -11.26 -13.11
N PRO A 7 -20.83 -12.21 -12.20
CA PRO A 7 -20.50 -12.05 -10.78
C PRO A 7 -19.01 -11.84 -10.60
N PRO A 8 -18.59 -11.27 -9.46
CA PRO A 8 -17.15 -11.20 -9.13
C PRO A 8 -16.56 -12.60 -9.08
N SER A 9 -15.28 -12.68 -9.41
CA SER A 9 -14.55 -13.94 -9.34
C SER A 9 -14.45 -14.44 -7.91
N ASP A 10 -14.50 -15.75 -7.71
CA ASP A 10 -14.25 -16.38 -6.41
C ASP A 10 -12.83 -16.11 -5.90
N GLN A 11 -11.92 -15.83 -6.82
CA GLN A 11 -10.55 -15.43 -6.51
C GLN A 11 -10.32 -13.95 -6.86
N PRO A 12 -9.55 -13.23 -6.04
CA PRO A 12 -9.22 -11.83 -6.30
C PRO A 12 -8.66 -11.62 -7.72
N ASN A 13 -9.21 -10.65 -8.46
CA ASN A 13 -8.74 -10.24 -9.77
C ASN A 13 -8.64 -8.71 -9.87
N ASN A 14 -8.01 -8.20 -10.92
CA ASN A 14 -7.72 -6.77 -11.04
C ASN A 14 -8.95 -5.96 -11.49
N GLN A 15 -9.91 -6.58 -12.17
CA GLN A 15 -11.13 -5.91 -12.61
C GLN A 15 -12.07 -5.65 -11.44
N ASP A 16 -12.34 -6.67 -10.64
CA ASP A 16 -13.21 -6.55 -9.47
C ASP A 16 -12.66 -5.57 -8.44
N VAL A 17 -11.34 -5.59 -8.18
CA VAL A 17 -10.73 -4.63 -7.26
C VAL A 17 -10.87 -3.20 -7.77
N PHE A 18 -10.82 -2.98 -9.07
CA PHE A 18 -10.98 -1.65 -9.66
C PHE A 18 -12.40 -1.11 -9.43
N VAL A 19 -13.43 -1.92 -9.72
CA VAL A 19 -14.82 -1.53 -9.49
C VAL A 19 -15.09 -1.28 -8.01
N TRP A 20 -14.55 -2.14 -7.13
CA TRP A 20 -14.65 -1.99 -5.69
C TRP A 20 -13.94 -0.74 -5.16
N ALA A 21 -12.72 -0.45 -5.65
CA ALA A 21 -11.98 0.75 -5.30
C ALA A 21 -12.74 2.02 -5.68
N LEU A 22 -13.31 2.05 -6.89
CA LEU A 22 -14.11 3.17 -7.36
C LEU A 22 -15.33 3.41 -6.46
N TYR A 23 -16.03 2.34 -6.05
CA TYR A 23 -17.15 2.43 -5.11
C TYR A 23 -16.71 3.03 -3.76
N LEU A 24 -15.63 2.53 -3.18
CA LEU A 24 -15.09 3.02 -1.90
C LEU A 24 -14.64 4.48 -1.94
N LEU A 25 -14.26 4.98 -3.11
CA LEU A 25 -13.90 6.38 -3.34
C LEU A 25 -15.12 7.29 -3.58
N GLY A 26 -16.34 6.74 -3.48
CA GLY A 26 -17.57 7.50 -3.71
C GLY A 26 -17.94 7.65 -5.18
N GLY A 27 -17.44 6.76 -6.04
CA GLY A 27 -17.74 6.75 -7.47
C GLY A 27 -19.21 6.47 -7.82
N SER A 28 -20.07 6.19 -6.83
CA SER A 28 -21.52 6.16 -6.98
C SER A 28 -22.11 7.55 -7.20
N ASP A 29 -21.52 8.56 -6.57
CA ASP A 29 -22.10 9.90 -6.47
C ASP A 29 -21.25 10.98 -7.15
N ARG A 30 -19.94 10.74 -7.30
CA ARG A 30 -19.00 11.68 -7.89
C ARG A 30 -18.12 11.04 -8.95
N ASP A 31 -17.54 11.87 -9.79
CA ASP A 31 -16.47 11.48 -10.70
C ASP A 31 -15.16 11.35 -9.89
N VAL A 32 -14.44 10.28 -10.13
CA VAL A 32 -13.18 9.96 -9.45
C VAL A 32 -12.06 9.92 -10.46
N ASP A 33 -10.93 10.56 -10.15
CA ASP A 33 -9.74 10.53 -10.98
C ASP A 33 -9.16 9.11 -11.06
N VAL A 34 -8.69 8.71 -12.24
CA VAL A 34 -8.15 7.36 -12.46
C VAL A 34 -6.91 7.08 -11.62
N GLU A 35 -6.11 8.11 -11.31
CA GLU A 35 -4.92 7.95 -10.47
C GLU A 35 -5.32 7.68 -9.01
N GLU A 36 -6.36 8.35 -8.48
CA GLU A 36 -6.93 8.03 -7.17
C GLU A 36 -7.40 6.57 -7.11
N ILE A 37 -8.08 6.12 -8.20
CA ILE A 37 -8.56 4.73 -8.27
C ILE A 37 -7.39 3.75 -8.31
N TYR A 38 -6.32 4.03 -9.06
CA TYR A 38 -5.14 3.17 -9.13
C TYR A 38 -4.44 3.04 -7.78
N LEU A 39 -4.29 4.14 -7.05
CA LEU A 39 -3.74 4.14 -5.69
C LEU A 39 -4.61 3.31 -4.76
N LYS A 40 -5.94 3.48 -4.83
CA LYS A 40 -6.88 2.70 -4.01
C LYS A 40 -6.86 1.21 -4.36
N CYS A 41 -6.76 0.86 -5.64
CA CYS A 41 -6.58 -0.52 -6.07
C CYS A 41 -5.30 -1.14 -5.49
N PHE A 42 -4.21 -0.38 -5.48
CA PHE A 42 -2.96 -0.82 -4.87
C PHE A 42 -3.09 -1.03 -3.37
N GLU A 43 -3.74 -0.11 -2.64
CA GLU A 43 -4.03 -0.29 -1.21
C GLU A 43 -4.82 -1.57 -0.91
N LEU A 44 -5.81 -1.88 -1.74
CA LEU A 44 -6.67 -3.05 -1.57
C LEU A 44 -6.00 -4.37 -1.98
N ALA A 45 -5.11 -4.34 -2.96
CA ALA A 45 -4.49 -5.54 -3.51
C ALA A 45 -3.00 -5.33 -3.87
N PRO A 46 -2.13 -4.95 -2.92
CA PRO A 46 -0.74 -4.58 -3.21
C PRO A 46 0.07 -5.74 -3.78
N ALA A 47 -0.17 -6.98 -3.36
CA ALA A 47 0.49 -8.17 -3.92
C ALA A 47 0.23 -8.36 -5.43
N ARG A 48 -0.91 -7.88 -5.91
CA ARG A 48 -1.30 -8.00 -7.32
C ARG A 48 -0.90 -6.78 -8.13
N LEU A 49 -1.00 -5.59 -7.54
CA LEU A 49 -0.89 -4.30 -8.21
C LEU A 49 0.41 -3.56 -7.87
N GLY A 50 1.29 -4.16 -7.08
CA GLY A 50 2.65 -3.68 -6.88
C GLY A 50 3.60 -4.09 -8.00
N TRP A 51 4.69 -3.36 -8.15
CA TRP A 51 5.77 -3.73 -9.05
C TRP A 51 6.41 -5.05 -8.59
N ARG A 52 6.86 -5.85 -9.55
CA ARG A 52 7.52 -7.12 -9.24
C ARG A 52 8.80 -6.95 -8.41
N THR A 53 9.58 -5.93 -8.72
CA THR A 53 10.88 -5.64 -8.06
C THR A 53 10.75 -4.67 -6.90
N ARG A 54 9.66 -3.94 -6.82
CA ARG A 54 9.33 -2.97 -5.78
C ARG A 54 7.86 -3.10 -5.42
N PRO A 55 7.50 -4.16 -4.65
CA PRO A 55 6.10 -4.44 -4.32
C PRO A 55 5.45 -3.38 -3.41
N ASP A 56 6.25 -2.50 -2.85
CA ASP A 56 5.86 -1.32 -2.09
C ASP A 56 5.37 -0.15 -2.97
N LEU A 57 5.55 -0.24 -4.30
CA LEU A 57 5.12 0.79 -5.26
C LEU A 57 4.00 0.29 -6.16
N PRO A 58 2.99 1.13 -6.48
CA PRO A 58 1.90 0.77 -7.36
C PRO A 58 2.37 0.57 -8.81
N ASP A 59 1.89 -0.49 -9.44
CA ASP A 59 2.09 -0.75 -10.87
C ASP A 59 0.90 -0.18 -11.66
N TYR A 60 1.00 1.09 -12.04
CA TYR A 60 -0.04 1.77 -12.83
C TYR A 60 -0.37 1.07 -14.14
N LYS A 61 0.58 0.35 -14.74
CA LYS A 61 0.35 -0.39 -15.98
C LYS A 61 -0.62 -1.56 -15.76
N LYS A 62 -0.51 -2.26 -14.62
CA LYS A 62 -1.46 -3.33 -14.26
C LYS A 62 -2.85 -2.76 -13.99
N ALA A 63 -2.95 -1.64 -13.27
CA ALA A 63 -4.21 -0.98 -12.99
C ALA A 63 -4.88 -0.43 -14.27
N SER A 64 -4.12 0.20 -15.15
CA SER A 64 -4.60 0.68 -16.45
C SER A 64 -5.11 -0.45 -17.35
N LYS A 65 -4.40 -1.59 -17.38
CA LYS A 65 -4.87 -2.77 -18.11
C LYS A 65 -6.18 -3.33 -17.55
N ALA A 66 -6.36 -3.30 -16.23
CA ALA A 66 -7.61 -3.69 -15.61
C ALA A 66 -8.76 -2.79 -16.07
N LEU A 67 -8.55 -1.47 -16.04
CA LEU A 67 -9.53 -0.50 -16.53
C LEU A 67 -9.90 -0.74 -18.00
N GLN A 68 -8.88 -0.88 -18.88
CA GLN A 68 -9.12 -1.18 -20.30
C GLN A 68 -9.93 -2.47 -20.51
N SER A 69 -9.65 -3.51 -19.70
CA SER A 69 -10.38 -4.78 -19.76
C SER A 69 -11.84 -4.64 -19.33
N ILE A 70 -12.10 -3.83 -18.29
CA ILE A 70 -13.47 -3.54 -17.82
C ILE A 70 -14.24 -2.80 -18.91
N GLU A 71 -13.66 -1.76 -19.49
CA GLU A 71 -14.30 -0.94 -20.52
C GLU A 71 -14.55 -1.71 -21.81
N ALA A 72 -13.65 -2.66 -22.15
CA ALA A 72 -13.75 -3.37 -23.42
C ALA A 72 -14.69 -4.58 -23.42
N LYS A 73 -14.70 -5.42 -22.38
CA LYS A 73 -15.33 -6.75 -22.48
C LYS A 73 -15.95 -7.32 -21.21
N THR A 74 -15.34 -7.17 -20.04
CA THR A 74 -15.65 -8.04 -18.88
C THR A 74 -16.78 -7.51 -18.04
N HIS A 75 -16.87 -6.21 -17.92
CA HIS A 75 -17.88 -5.51 -17.12
C HIS A 75 -18.40 -4.27 -17.88
N ALA A 76 -18.58 -4.41 -19.18
CA ALA A 76 -19.12 -3.35 -20.01
C ALA A 76 -20.47 -2.88 -19.43
N GLY A 77 -20.58 -1.59 -19.16
CA GLY A 77 -21.75 -1.00 -18.56
C GLY A 77 -21.68 -0.75 -17.05
N LEU A 78 -20.67 -1.26 -16.32
CA LEU A 78 -20.50 -0.93 -14.89
C LEU A 78 -19.89 0.47 -14.68
N LEU A 79 -19.12 0.96 -15.65
CA LEU A 79 -18.44 2.24 -15.58
C LEU A 79 -19.00 3.25 -16.56
N LEU A 80 -19.00 4.51 -16.14
CA LEU A 80 -19.14 5.68 -17.00
C LEU A 80 -17.80 6.36 -17.11
N ARG A 81 -17.54 6.98 -18.27
CA ARG A 81 -16.36 7.80 -18.54
C ARG A 81 -16.78 9.25 -18.77
N PRO A 82 -17.00 10.06 -17.71
CA PRO A 82 -17.42 11.45 -17.85
C PRO A 82 -16.36 12.29 -18.57
N HIS A 83 -15.07 12.05 -18.25
CA HIS A 83 -13.92 12.71 -18.83
C HIS A 83 -12.78 11.74 -19.10
N GLU A 84 -11.72 12.20 -19.77
CA GLU A 84 -10.58 11.37 -20.14
C GLU A 84 -9.94 10.67 -18.91
N TYR A 85 -9.76 11.41 -17.83
CA TYR A 85 -9.08 10.95 -16.62
C TYR A 85 -10.04 10.66 -15.46
N SER A 86 -11.34 10.59 -15.68
CA SER A 86 -12.29 10.30 -14.60
C SER A 86 -13.19 9.12 -14.91
N ARG A 87 -13.60 8.44 -13.84
CA ARG A 87 -14.57 7.34 -13.89
C ARG A 87 -15.63 7.52 -12.82
N ARG A 88 -16.80 6.98 -13.13
CA ARG A 88 -17.96 6.92 -12.24
C ARG A 88 -18.63 5.56 -12.40
N LEU A 89 -19.27 5.08 -11.36
CA LEU A 89 -20.11 3.89 -11.49
C LEU A 89 -21.42 4.25 -12.25
N SER A 90 -21.84 3.36 -13.13
CA SER A 90 -23.19 3.42 -13.68
C SER A 90 -24.21 2.95 -12.64
N VAL A 91 -25.50 3.10 -12.94
CA VAL A 91 -26.58 2.54 -12.10
C VAL A 91 -26.41 1.02 -11.95
N GLU A 92 -26.06 0.34 -13.03
CA GLU A 92 -25.75 -1.09 -13.02
C GLU A 92 -24.50 -1.41 -12.21
N GLY A 93 -23.48 -0.54 -12.28
CA GLY A 93 -22.26 -0.67 -11.49
C GLY A 93 -22.52 -0.58 -10.00
N VAL A 94 -23.30 0.39 -9.56
CA VAL A 94 -23.70 0.53 -8.16
C VAL A 94 -24.48 -0.73 -7.72
N ARG A 95 -25.48 -1.14 -8.49
CA ARG A 95 -26.27 -2.34 -8.18
C ARG A 95 -25.41 -3.61 -8.11
N TRP A 96 -24.45 -3.76 -9.01
CA TRP A 96 -23.53 -4.89 -9.02
C TRP A 96 -22.68 -4.90 -7.74
N VAL A 97 -22.10 -3.77 -7.37
CA VAL A 97 -21.30 -3.68 -6.14
C VAL A 97 -22.14 -3.96 -4.90
N GLU A 98 -23.34 -3.41 -4.80
CA GLU A 98 -24.25 -3.65 -3.67
C GLU A 98 -24.67 -5.12 -3.57
N THR A 99 -24.96 -5.75 -4.71
CA THR A 99 -25.31 -7.18 -4.77
C THR A 99 -24.17 -8.07 -4.27
N TYR A 100 -22.92 -7.72 -4.60
CA TYR A 100 -21.75 -8.54 -4.28
C TYR A 100 -20.85 -7.93 -3.19
N ARG A 101 -21.38 -7.00 -2.42
CA ARG A 101 -20.63 -6.22 -1.42
C ARG A 101 -19.86 -7.08 -0.43
N GLU A 102 -20.50 -8.12 0.08
CA GLU A 102 -19.87 -9.02 1.05
C GLU A 102 -18.70 -9.81 0.44
N THR A 103 -18.89 -10.31 -0.79
CA THR A 103 -17.84 -11.03 -1.53
C THR A 103 -16.66 -10.11 -1.83
N LEU A 104 -16.93 -8.89 -2.32
CA LEU A 104 -15.90 -7.90 -2.61
C LEU A 104 -15.15 -7.47 -1.33
N ALA A 105 -15.88 -7.17 -0.27
CA ALA A 105 -15.29 -6.82 1.02
C ALA A 105 -14.44 -7.97 1.58
N LYS A 106 -14.89 -9.22 1.44
CA LYS A 106 -14.12 -10.39 1.87
C LYS A 106 -12.84 -10.57 1.05
N ASN A 107 -12.93 -10.40 -0.27
CA ASN A 107 -11.79 -10.59 -1.18
C ASN A 107 -10.77 -9.44 -1.09
N TYR A 108 -11.23 -8.22 -0.78
CA TYR A 108 -10.44 -6.99 -0.80
C TYR A 108 -10.53 -6.21 0.51
N SER A 109 -10.79 -6.88 1.65
CA SER A 109 -10.78 -6.21 2.96
C SER A 109 -9.37 -5.75 3.32
N GLN A 110 -9.23 -4.47 3.64
CA GLN A 110 -7.96 -3.83 4.02
C GLN A 110 -7.18 -4.54 5.15
N GLY A 111 -7.84 -5.39 5.94
CA GLY A 111 -7.21 -6.04 7.09
C GLY A 111 -6.41 -7.30 6.80
N LYS A 112 -6.75 -8.09 5.77
CA LYS A 112 -6.10 -9.39 5.52
C LYS A 112 -4.91 -9.33 4.57
N VAL A 113 -4.96 -8.45 3.58
CA VAL A 113 -3.90 -8.32 2.58
C VAL A 113 -2.83 -7.33 3.06
N GLN A 114 -3.22 -6.29 3.81
CA GLN A 114 -2.27 -5.38 4.45
C GLN A 114 -1.49 -6.05 5.59
N ALA A 115 -2.10 -6.95 6.36
CA ALA A 115 -1.38 -7.63 7.44
C ALA A 115 -0.24 -8.52 6.90
N SER A 116 -0.46 -9.29 5.82
CA SER A 116 0.59 -10.15 5.28
C SER A 116 1.68 -9.39 4.52
N LEU A 117 1.32 -8.32 3.80
CA LEU A 117 2.32 -7.50 3.09
C LEU A 117 3.00 -6.49 4.01
N SER A 118 2.26 -5.94 4.97
CA SER A 118 2.82 -5.16 6.05
C SER A 118 3.83 -5.99 6.84
N ASN A 119 3.48 -7.23 7.23
CA ASN A 119 4.40 -8.12 7.92
C ASN A 119 5.65 -8.44 7.08
N ASN A 120 5.52 -8.70 5.78
CA ASN A 120 6.67 -8.94 4.91
C ASN A 120 7.55 -7.69 4.72
N GLN A 121 6.94 -6.51 4.64
CA GLN A 121 7.70 -5.25 4.57
C GLN A 121 8.42 -4.96 5.89
N HIS A 122 7.73 -5.15 7.01
CA HIS A 122 8.32 -4.96 8.34
C HIS A 122 9.42 -5.99 8.59
N GLU A 123 9.20 -7.26 8.21
CA GLU A 123 10.20 -8.31 8.30
C GLU A 123 11.44 -8.00 7.46
N ARG A 124 11.25 -7.55 6.22
CA ARG A 124 12.34 -7.11 5.36
C ARG A 124 13.09 -5.94 5.98
N ARG A 125 12.36 -4.94 6.50
CA ARG A 125 12.97 -3.77 7.15
C ARG A 125 13.77 -4.18 8.39
N ARG A 126 13.25 -5.11 9.19
CA ARG A 126 13.97 -5.71 10.30
C ARG A 126 15.27 -6.38 9.86
N GLN A 127 15.21 -7.19 8.79
CA GLN A 127 16.38 -7.88 8.26
C GLN A 127 17.42 -6.91 7.70
N GLU A 128 17.00 -5.86 7.01
CA GLU A 128 17.88 -4.80 6.50
C GLU A 128 18.63 -4.14 7.67
N VAL A 129 17.91 -3.74 8.73
CA VAL A 129 18.52 -3.08 9.89
C VAL A 129 19.43 -4.03 10.69
N LYS A 130 18.95 -5.24 10.99
CA LYS A 130 19.72 -6.21 11.79
C LYS A 130 20.89 -6.85 11.02
N GLY A 131 20.84 -6.84 9.69
CA GLY A 131 21.93 -7.28 8.83
C GLY A 131 23.00 -6.21 8.56
N ASP A 132 22.75 -4.97 8.94
CA ASP A 132 23.71 -3.88 8.77
C ASP A 132 24.79 -3.91 9.88
N PRO A 133 26.06 -3.64 9.59
CA PRO A 133 27.12 -3.54 10.61
C PRO A 133 26.81 -2.58 11.75
N VAL A 134 26.08 -1.51 11.49
CA VAL A 134 25.62 -0.52 12.48
C VAL A 134 24.80 -1.17 13.60
N TRP A 135 24.05 -2.24 13.30
CA TRP A 135 23.29 -2.97 14.31
C TRP A 135 24.19 -3.64 15.34
N ASN A 136 25.27 -4.28 14.91
CA ASN A 136 26.24 -4.92 15.83
C ASN A 136 26.95 -3.87 16.68
N GLN A 137 27.36 -2.76 16.07
CA GLN A 137 27.98 -1.64 16.78
C GLN A 137 27.00 -1.01 17.78
N PHE A 138 25.72 -0.89 17.47
CA PHE A 138 24.68 -0.45 18.42
C PHE A 138 24.59 -1.37 19.64
N LYS A 139 24.74 -2.68 19.45
CA LYS A 139 24.70 -3.66 20.56
C LYS A 139 25.97 -3.64 21.42
N GLU A 140 27.12 -3.34 20.83
CA GLU A 140 28.42 -3.37 21.51
C GLU A 140 28.75 -2.02 22.15
N ASP A 141 28.73 -0.95 21.40
CA ASP A 141 29.07 0.41 21.84
C ASP A 141 28.25 1.47 21.05
N PRO A 142 27.01 1.76 21.46
CA PRO A 142 26.14 2.68 20.76
C PRO A 142 26.65 4.12 20.71
N GLU A 143 27.49 4.53 21.69
CA GLU A 143 27.97 5.92 21.75
C GLU A 143 28.92 6.29 20.62
N THR A 144 29.60 5.32 20.04
CA THR A 144 30.52 5.51 18.91
C THR A 144 29.81 5.76 17.57
N LEU A 145 28.52 5.43 17.47
CA LEU A 145 27.75 5.61 16.24
C LEU A 145 27.58 7.09 15.88
N THR A 146 27.87 7.40 14.63
CA THR A 146 27.71 8.74 14.06
C THR A 146 26.35 8.92 13.36
N SER A 147 25.92 10.15 13.17
CA SER A 147 24.71 10.46 12.41
C SER A 147 24.79 10.00 10.95
N VAL A 148 25.97 9.90 10.37
CA VAL A 148 26.18 9.42 8.98
C VAL A 148 25.90 7.93 8.87
N GLU A 149 26.42 7.13 9.82
CA GLU A 149 26.17 5.69 9.87
C GLU A 149 24.71 5.38 10.15
N LEU A 150 24.10 6.09 11.10
CA LEU A 150 22.66 5.98 11.37
C LEU A 150 21.81 6.36 10.16
N ALA A 151 22.20 7.39 9.40
CA ALA A 151 21.49 7.80 8.20
C ALA A 151 21.46 6.71 7.12
N SER A 152 22.60 6.01 6.94
CA SER A 152 22.69 4.89 5.98
C SER A 152 21.67 3.81 6.30
N VAL A 153 21.66 3.30 7.53
CA VAL A 153 20.71 2.24 7.93
C VAL A 153 19.25 2.72 7.98
N MET A 154 19.03 4.02 8.19
CA MET A 154 17.70 4.63 8.18
C MET A 154 17.21 5.02 6.78
N ASN A 155 17.95 4.71 5.73
CA ASN A 155 17.63 5.06 4.33
C ASN A 155 17.38 6.57 4.14
N CYS A 156 18.25 7.38 4.73
CA CYS A 156 18.26 8.83 4.56
C CYS A 156 19.71 9.37 4.50
N THR A 157 19.93 10.64 4.66
CA THR A 157 21.26 11.27 4.74
C THR A 157 21.41 11.99 6.06
N ALA A 158 22.63 12.19 6.53
CA ALA A 158 22.89 12.95 7.76
C ALA A 158 22.38 14.41 7.68
N ALA A 159 22.27 14.96 6.46
CA ALA A 159 21.73 16.28 6.20
C ALA A 159 20.20 16.29 5.99
N SER A 160 19.51 15.17 6.16
CA SER A 160 18.05 15.09 6.05
C SER A 160 17.36 15.95 7.11
N THR A 161 16.19 16.49 6.77
CA THR A 161 15.40 17.30 7.70
C THR A 161 14.88 16.46 8.87
N ASP A 162 14.58 17.11 10.00
CA ASP A 162 13.95 16.46 11.15
C ASP A 162 12.67 15.71 10.78
N ALA A 163 11.87 16.26 9.87
CA ALA A 163 10.67 15.60 9.38
C ALA A 163 10.97 14.27 8.70
N THR A 164 12.02 14.21 7.88
CA THR A 164 12.48 12.98 7.23
C THR A 164 12.95 11.96 8.28
N TRP A 165 13.76 12.37 9.23
CA TRP A 165 14.22 11.51 10.32
C TRP A 165 13.06 10.94 11.12
N ARG A 166 12.11 11.78 11.54
CA ARG A 166 10.88 11.34 12.25
C ARG A 166 10.08 10.32 11.45
N THR A 167 9.96 10.51 10.15
CA THR A 167 9.25 9.57 9.27
C THR A 167 9.95 8.20 9.30
N ARG A 168 11.27 8.15 9.13
CA ARG A 168 12.04 6.90 9.13
C ARG A 168 12.04 6.19 10.48
N ILE A 169 12.15 6.93 11.57
CA ILE A 169 12.06 6.40 12.93
C ILE A 169 10.68 5.79 13.18
N ASN A 170 9.61 6.47 12.77
CA ASN A 170 8.25 5.98 12.92
C ASN A 170 7.97 4.72 12.06
N GLU A 171 8.54 4.62 10.87
CA GLU A 171 8.50 3.40 10.05
C GLU A 171 9.14 2.22 10.80
N LEU A 172 10.27 2.45 11.45
CA LEU A 172 10.96 1.42 12.20
C LEU A 172 10.21 1.01 13.47
N ARG A 173 9.63 1.96 14.21
CA ARG A 173 8.77 1.70 15.37
C ARG A 173 7.55 0.87 14.98
N ARG A 174 6.88 1.21 13.89
CA ARG A 174 5.77 0.40 13.38
C ARG A 174 6.20 -1.03 13.05
N ALA A 175 7.38 -1.21 12.46
CA ALA A 175 7.92 -2.53 12.20
C ALA A 175 8.17 -3.29 13.51
N SER A 176 8.73 -2.64 14.53
CA SER A 176 8.94 -3.19 15.86
C SER A 176 7.62 -3.63 16.52
N ASP A 177 6.60 -2.77 16.51
CA ASP A 177 5.29 -3.05 17.10
C ASP A 177 4.61 -4.25 16.43
N VAL A 178 4.61 -4.27 15.09
CA VAL A 178 3.97 -5.35 14.31
C VAL A 178 4.67 -6.69 14.51
N LEU A 179 6.00 -6.69 14.65
CA LEU A 179 6.80 -7.91 14.80
C LEU A 179 7.05 -8.32 16.25
N GLY A 180 6.67 -7.49 17.22
CA GLY A 180 6.98 -7.71 18.63
C GLY A 180 8.49 -7.67 18.93
N ASP A 181 9.26 -6.87 18.18
CA ASP A 181 10.73 -6.84 18.26
C ASP A 181 11.22 -5.67 19.14
N GLU A 182 11.32 -5.91 20.44
CA GLU A 182 11.73 -4.90 21.42
C GLU A 182 13.12 -4.30 21.15
N ASP A 183 14.04 -5.07 20.60
CA ASP A 183 15.39 -4.58 20.30
C ASP A 183 15.37 -3.57 19.15
N LEU A 184 14.48 -3.79 18.18
CA LEU A 184 14.29 -2.84 17.09
C LEU A 184 13.67 -1.53 17.59
N MET A 185 12.80 -1.60 18.62
CA MET A 185 12.25 -0.41 19.29
C MET A 185 13.35 0.37 19.99
N LYS A 186 14.19 -0.31 20.77
CA LYS A 186 15.34 0.33 21.47
C LYS A 186 16.28 1.02 20.50
N PHE A 187 16.51 0.41 19.33
CA PHE A 187 17.31 1.02 18.28
C PHE A 187 16.65 2.28 17.72
N ALA A 188 15.34 2.24 17.43
CA ALA A 188 14.61 3.40 16.95
C ALA A 188 14.64 4.58 17.95
N ASP A 189 14.50 4.28 19.25
CA ASP A 189 14.57 5.28 20.32
C ASP A 189 15.98 5.86 20.46
N PHE A 190 17.01 5.02 20.36
CA PHE A 190 18.39 5.46 20.33
C PHE A 190 18.66 6.41 19.17
N VAL A 191 18.22 6.05 17.94
CA VAL A 191 18.36 6.91 16.75
C VAL A 191 17.67 8.25 16.98
N GLN A 192 16.45 8.25 17.53
CA GLN A 192 15.74 9.49 17.81
C GLN A 192 16.53 10.39 18.76
N LYS A 193 16.99 9.84 19.86
CA LYS A 193 17.77 10.59 20.87
C LYS A 193 19.06 11.15 20.27
N LYS A 194 19.78 10.34 19.49
CA LYS A 194 21.11 10.70 18.95
C LYS A 194 21.02 11.77 17.85
N VAL A 195 19.95 11.73 17.02
CA VAL A 195 19.84 12.61 15.84
C VAL A 195 18.95 13.82 16.10
N LEU A 196 17.87 13.66 16.87
CA LEU A 196 16.90 14.73 17.12
C LEU A 196 17.03 15.36 18.51
N GLY A 197 17.87 14.80 19.41
CA GLY A 197 18.09 15.33 20.75
C GLY A 197 16.86 15.24 21.67
N ALA A 198 15.92 14.35 21.37
CA ALA A 198 14.64 14.22 22.07
C ALA A 198 14.49 12.85 22.73
#